data_878e9fb0716d8dfbb6aecc53ca9eb677
#
_entry.id   878e9fb0716d8dfbb6aecc53ca9eb677
#
_cell.length_a   1.000
_cell.length_b   1.000
_cell.length_c   1.000
_cell.angle_alpha   90.00
_cell.angle_beta   90.00
_cell.angle_gamma   90.00
#
_symmetry.space_group_name_H-M   'P 1'
#
loop_
_entity.id
_entity.type
_entity.pdbx_description
1 polymer ?
#
loop_
_entity_poly.entity_id
_entity_poly.type
_entity_poly.pdbx_seq_one_letter_code
_entity_poly.pdbx_strand_id
1 'polypeptide(L)'
;MTSSETSELRTRRNGTSSTTAAGTSSSSSTPPTSSIKTELTAATEETNYSKHKTNALIKLKSYLIALRVWSLSASIIPTILGAAISYRTPTAQHDFSLIIFILNLFTIITVHCAGNVVNTYFDYIKGIDNRKSDDRTLVDHLLTMDEVVSLGAILYTLGCIGFILLAMLSPARMEHLALVYFGGLSSSFLYTGGIGLKYIALGDLIILIIFGPISVIFSYMSQTGTVNWALIYYAIPLALNTEAILHSNNTRDSESDQRVGIVTLAILIGRTLSHVLYALLLFIPYIMFVVLSFKFSLWFVLPLITLPQAFKIEKQFRNENTLQVVPRQTAKLNLFFGLLYIVSCCCVPHLPLISRI
;
A
#
# COMPACT_ATOMS: atom_id res chain seq x y z
N MET A 1 12.18 -12.61 59.07
CA MET A 1 11.49 -13.89 59.29
C MET A 1 11.57 -14.60 57.95
N THR A 2 12.58 -15.39 57.73
CA THR A 2 12.71 -16.86 57.81
C THR A 2 11.96 -17.51 56.67
N SER A 3 12.45 -18.36 55.82
CA SER A 3 13.61 -19.26 55.69
C SER A 3 13.34 -20.08 54.43
N SER A 4 14.27 -20.24 53.50
CA SER A 4 15.19 -21.38 53.32
C SER A 4 14.52 -22.73 53.07
N GLU A 5 14.93 -23.43 52.00
CA GLU A 5 15.54 -24.76 51.90
C GLU A 5 15.41 -25.28 50.46
N THR A 6 16.41 -25.47 49.71
CA THR A 6 17.56 -26.39 49.55
C THR A 6 17.23 -27.89 49.41
N SER A 7 17.95 -28.48 48.48
CA SER A 7 18.37 -29.89 48.30
C SER A 7 17.39 -30.81 47.54
N GLU A 8 17.79 -31.80 46.76
CA GLU A 8 19.06 -32.56 46.67
C GLU A 8 19.14 -33.40 45.37
N LEU A 9 20.34 -33.63 44.98
CA LEU A 9 20.83 -34.61 43.98
C LEU A 9 20.45 -36.05 44.33
N ARG A 10 20.26 -36.89 43.32
CA ARG A 10 20.62 -38.32 43.43
C ARG A 10 21.03 -38.96 42.12
N THR A 11 22.30 -39.29 42.06
CA THR A 11 23.04 -40.22 41.19
C THR A 11 22.78 -41.69 41.56
N ARG A 12 22.72 -42.60 40.57
CA ARG A 12 23.14 -44.02 40.63
C ARG A 12 23.19 -44.54 39.21
N ARG A 13 24.23 -44.97 38.70
CA ARG A 13 25.34 -45.90 38.63
C ARG A 13 24.95 -47.38 38.59
N ASN A 14 25.48 -47.99 37.49
CA ASN A 14 25.96 -49.34 37.28
C ASN A 14 25.05 -50.53 37.10
N GLY A 15 25.42 -51.31 36.07
CA GLY A 15 25.10 -52.76 35.92
C GLY A 15 25.65 -53.31 34.57
N THR A 16 26.84 -53.80 34.65
CA THR A 16 27.55 -54.63 33.61
C THR A 16 26.99 -56.06 33.60
N SER A 17 26.85 -56.63 32.39
CA SER A 17 27.18 -58.09 32.22
C SER A 17 27.39 -58.44 30.72
N SER A 18 28.45 -59.14 30.51
CA SER A 18 28.98 -59.75 29.31
C SER A 18 28.29 -61.08 28.98
N THR A 19 28.21 -61.45 27.67
CA THR A 19 28.50 -62.83 27.18
C THR A 19 28.53 -62.86 25.63
N THR A 20 29.70 -63.23 25.13
CA THR A 20 30.20 -64.16 24.07
C THR A 20 29.34 -64.53 22.85
N ALA A 21 29.86 -64.18 21.72
CA ALA A 21 30.31 -64.89 20.50
C ALA A 21 29.37 -65.88 19.78
N ALA A 22 29.14 -65.59 18.48
CA ALA A 22 29.36 -66.54 17.38
C ALA A 22 29.39 -65.80 16.05
N GLY A 23 30.43 -66.05 15.25
CA GLY A 23 30.69 -65.37 13.96
C GLY A 23 29.85 -65.96 12.83
N THR A 24 29.52 -65.09 11.91
CA THR A 24 29.32 -65.42 10.50
C THR A 24 29.85 -64.30 9.65
N SER A 25 30.81 -64.65 8.82
CA SER A 25 31.47 -63.82 7.81
C SER A 25 30.48 -63.49 6.70
N SER A 26 30.10 -62.24 6.56
CA SER A 26 29.51 -61.68 5.34
C SER A 26 30.38 -60.54 4.84
N SER A 27 30.90 -60.71 3.63
CA SER A 27 31.70 -59.73 2.89
C SER A 27 30.88 -58.46 2.64
N SER A 28 31.12 -57.39 3.40
CA SER A 28 30.58 -56.06 3.13
C SER A 28 31.57 -55.33 2.22
N SER A 29 31.18 -55.17 0.93
CA SER A 29 31.80 -54.24 0.04
C SER A 29 31.49 -52.82 0.49
N THR A 30 32.40 -52.16 1.14
CA THR A 30 32.35 -50.72 1.44
C THR A 30 32.30 -49.93 0.13
N PRO A 31 31.34 -49.04 -0.07
CA PRO A 31 31.34 -48.15 -1.24
C PRO A 31 32.56 -47.20 -1.17
N PRO A 32 33.13 -46.80 -2.30
CA PRO A 32 34.34 -45.98 -2.33
C PRO A 32 34.08 -44.63 -1.66
N THR A 33 34.95 -44.20 -0.80
CA THR A 33 34.92 -42.98 0.03
C THR A 33 34.67 -41.67 -0.77
N SER A 34 34.84 -41.71 -2.09
CA SER A 34 34.59 -40.61 -3.03
C SER A 34 33.10 -40.36 -3.28
N SER A 35 32.23 -41.39 -3.33
CA SER A 35 30.79 -41.22 -3.56
C SER A 35 30.09 -40.67 -2.34
N ILE A 36 30.50 -41.04 -1.14
CA ILE A 36 29.91 -40.50 0.11
C ILE A 36 30.24 -39.01 0.29
N LYS A 37 31.47 -38.59 -0.09
CA LYS A 37 31.82 -37.16 -0.06
C LYS A 37 31.03 -36.33 -1.05
N THR A 38 30.73 -36.85 -2.23
CA THR A 38 29.95 -36.14 -3.27
C THR A 38 28.48 -36.01 -2.87
N GLU A 39 27.91 -37.07 -2.30
CA GLU A 39 26.51 -37.00 -1.79
C GLU A 39 26.38 -36.08 -0.59
N LEU A 40 27.37 -36.03 0.32
CA LEU A 40 27.35 -35.13 1.48
C LEU A 40 27.49 -33.65 1.06
N THR A 41 28.32 -33.35 0.04
CA THR A 41 28.46 -32.02 -0.52
C THR A 41 27.18 -31.59 -1.26
N ALA A 42 26.56 -32.44 -2.05
CA ALA A 42 25.30 -32.14 -2.74
C ALA A 42 24.16 -31.88 -1.75
N ALA A 43 24.00 -32.70 -0.71
CA ALA A 43 23.00 -32.50 0.33
C ALA A 43 23.24 -31.21 1.14
N THR A 44 24.50 -30.81 1.35
CA THR A 44 24.86 -29.57 2.03
C THR A 44 24.57 -28.33 1.14
N GLU A 45 24.81 -28.45 -0.16
CA GLU A 45 24.49 -27.41 -1.15
C GLU A 45 22.96 -27.22 -1.31
N GLU A 46 22.21 -28.33 -1.38
CA GLU A 46 20.74 -28.26 -1.44
C GLU A 46 20.12 -27.63 -0.16
N THR A 47 20.64 -28.00 1.01
CA THR A 47 20.18 -27.41 2.28
C THR A 47 20.53 -25.93 2.38
N ASN A 48 21.72 -25.51 1.94
CA ASN A 48 22.13 -24.12 1.88
C ASN A 48 21.32 -23.32 0.86
N TYR A 49 21.06 -23.88 -0.33
CA TYR A 49 20.21 -23.26 -1.34
C TYR A 49 18.77 -23.09 -0.86
N SER A 50 18.18 -24.09 -0.23
CA SER A 50 16.85 -24.04 0.37
C SER A 50 16.77 -22.98 1.47
N LYS A 51 17.77 -22.89 2.34
CA LYS A 51 17.87 -21.90 3.42
C LYS A 51 18.04 -20.48 2.87
N HIS A 52 18.85 -20.28 1.84
CA HIS A 52 19.01 -19.01 1.13
C HIS A 52 17.72 -18.57 0.45
N LYS A 53 17.02 -19.48 -0.23
CA LYS A 53 15.73 -19.22 -0.88
C LYS A 53 14.65 -18.84 0.13
N THR A 54 14.61 -19.52 1.28
CA THR A 54 13.67 -19.21 2.37
C THR A 54 13.96 -17.83 2.95
N ASN A 55 15.21 -17.48 3.18
CA ASN A 55 15.62 -16.17 3.67
C ASN A 55 15.28 -15.04 2.67
N ALA A 56 15.48 -15.26 1.37
CA ALA A 56 15.16 -14.31 0.32
C ALA A 56 13.64 -14.05 0.23
N LEU A 57 12.81 -15.09 0.34
CA LEU A 57 11.34 -14.95 0.36
C LEU A 57 10.84 -14.20 1.59
N ILE A 58 11.41 -14.48 2.77
CA ILE A 58 11.09 -13.75 4.00
C ILE A 58 11.44 -12.27 3.82
N LYS A 59 12.62 -11.98 3.29
CA LYS A 59 13.07 -10.60 3.05
C LYS A 59 12.18 -9.87 2.04
N LEU A 60 11.83 -10.51 0.94
CA LEU A 60 10.88 -9.96 -0.05
C LEU A 60 9.54 -9.64 0.60
N LYS A 61 9.01 -10.53 1.44
CA LYS A 61 7.77 -10.30 2.18
C LYS A 61 7.88 -9.08 3.10
N SER A 62 9.02 -8.91 3.78
CA SER A 62 9.27 -7.74 4.65
C SER A 62 9.24 -6.43 3.85
N TYR A 63 9.85 -6.39 2.66
CA TYR A 63 9.77 -5.23 1.76
C TYR A 63 8.34 -4.96 1.31
N LEU A 64 7.56 -5.98 0.92
CA LEU A 64 6.16 -5.80 0.52
C LEU A 64 5.27 -5.28 1.67
N ILE A 65 5.58 -5.64 2.92
CA ILE A 65 4.90 -5.09 4.09
C ILE A 65 5.23 -3.60 4.24
N ALA A 66 6.52 -3.23 4.17
CA ALA A 66 6.97 -1.83 4.27
C ALA A 66 6.40 -0.93 3.16
N LEU A 67 6.24 -1.46 1.94
CA LEU A 67 5.62 -0.76 0.81
C LEU A 67 4.11 -0.55 0.98
N ARG A 68 3.46 -1.21 1.96
CA ARG A 68 2.01 -1.15 2.19
C ARG A 68 1.20 -1.35 0.90
N VAL A 69 1.51 -2.41 0.14
CA VAL A 69 0.92 -2.69 -1.19
C VAL A 69 -0.61 -2.61 -1.20
N TRP A 70 -1.27 -2.91 -0.08
CA TRP A 70 -2.71 -2.80 0.07
C TRP A 70 -3.26 -1.37 -0.10
N SER A 71 -2.45 -0.34 0.17
CA SER A 71 -2.84 1.08 0.04
C SER A 71 -2.71 1.62 -1.39
N LEU A 72 -1.98 0.92 -2.27
CA LEU A 72 -1.68 1.39 -3.63
C LEU A 72 -2.92 1.61 -4.51
N SER A 73 -4.07 1.04 -4.15
CA SER A 73 -5.34 1.34 -4.84
C SER A 73 -5.65 2.84 -4.82
N ALA A 74 -5.19 3.57 -3.78
CA ALA A 74 -5.40 5.01 -3.66
C ALA A 74 -4.71 5.82 -4.76
N SER A 75 -3.59 5.35 -5.30
CA SER A 75 -2.86 6.02 -6.39
C SER A 75 -3.09 5.37 -7.76
N ILE A 76 -3.15 4.06 -7.82
CA ILE A 76 -3.31 3.31 -9.06
C ILE A 76 -4.64 3.66 -9.75
N ILE A 77 -5.74 3.66 -8.99
CA ILE A 77 -7.07 3.86 -9.56
C ILE A 77 -7.26 5.26 -10.14
N PRO A 78 -6.93 6.36 -9.46
CA PRO A 78 -7.00 7.69 -10.07
C PRO A 78 -6.11 7.85 -11.30
N THR A 79 -4.92 7.24 -11.30
CA THR A 79 -4.02 7.25 -12.44
C THR A 79 -4.63 6.54 -13.65
N ILE A 80 -5.22 5.35 -13.45
CA ILE A 80 -5.89 4.62 -14.52
C ILE A 80 -7.15 5.39 -14.99
N LEU A 81 -7.88 6.03 -14.08
CA LEU A 81 -9.04 6.84 -14.46
C LEU A 81 -8.64 8.01 -15.36
N GLY A 82 -7.58 8.77 -15.01
CA GLY A 82 -7.07 9.85 -15.85
C GLY A 82 -6.65 9.38 -17.24
N ALA A 83 -5.96 8.24 -17.30
CA ALA A 83 -5.56 7.61 -18.56
C ALA A 83 -6.77 7.10 -19.36
N ALA A 84 -7.77 6.51 -18.73
CA ALA A 84 -8.99 6.05 -19.40
C ALA A 84 -9.80 7.21 -20.01
N ILE A 85 -9.87 8.34 -19.27
CA ILE A 85 -10.54 9.53 -19.79
C ILE A 85 -9.75 10.12 -20.95
N SER A 86 -8.41 10.16 -20.90
CA SER A 86 -7.60 10.63 -22.04
C SER A 86 -7.78 9.75 -23.28
N TYR A 87 -7.84 8.43 -23.10
CA TYR A 87 -8.12 7.49 -24.18
C TYR A 87 -9.49 7.74 -24.83
N ARG A 88 -10.48 8.14 -24.05
CA ARG A 88 -11.85 8.44 -24.51
C ARG A 88 -12.01 9.84 -25.11
N THR A 89 -11.04 10.71 -24.91
CA THR A 89 -11.00 12.08 -25.44
C THR A 89 -9.75 12.31 -26.27
N PRO A 90 -9.63 11.62 -27.44
CA PRO A 90 -8.47 11.83 -28.32
C PRO A 90 -8.44 13.28 -28.77
N THR A 91 -7.29 13.91 -28.65
CA THR A 91 -7.05 15.24 -29.20
C THR A 91 -6.60 15.11 -30.66
N ALA A 92 -6.87 16.11 -31.48
CA ALA A 92 -6.43 16.10 -32.87
C ALA A 92 -4.90 15.99 -33.07
N GLN A 93 -4.15 16.20 -32.01
CA GLN A 93 -2.67 16.26 -32.04
C GLN A 93 -1.98 15.02 -31.48
N HIS A 94 -2.64 14.27 -30.59
CA HIS A 94 -2.00 13.15 -29.88
C HIS A 94 -2.97 11.99 -29.66
N ASP A 95 -2.53 10.80 -30.08
CA ASP A 95 -3.17 9.53 -29.75
C ASP A 95 -2.71 9.06 -28.37
N PHE A 96 -3.52 8.20 -27.73
CA PHE A 96 -3.16 7.58 -26.45
C PHE A 96 -1.88 6.74 -26.58
N SER A 97 -0.90 6.99 -25.70
CA SER A 97 0.36 6.27 -25.65
C SER A 97 0.41 5.30 -24.46
N LEU A 98 0.50 3.99 -24.76
CA LEU A 98 0.65 2.97 -23.74
C LEU A 98 1.97 3.14 -22.95
N ILE A 99 3.04 3.60 -23.62
CA ILE A 99 4.34 3.82 -22.97
C ILE A 99 4.24 4.95 -21.93
N ILE A 100 3.61 6.07 -22.28
CA ILE A 100 3.36 7.18 -21.36
C ILE A 100 2.50 6.71 -20.18
N PHE A 101 1.47 5.88 -20.42
CA PHE A 101 0.64 5.31 -19.36
C PHE A 101 1.45 4.45 -18.39
N ILE A 102 2.28 3.54 -18.90
CA ILE A 102 3.12 2.66 -18.07
C ILE A 102 4.13 3.47 -17.26
N LEU A 103 4.80 4.45 -17.88
CA LEU A 103 5.75 5.33 -17.19
C LEU A 103 5.07 6.17 -16.11
N ASN A 104 3.89 6.71 -16.39
CA ASN A 104 3.12 7.47 -15.42
C ASN A 104 2.74 6.59 -14.22
N LEU A 105 2.20 5.41 -14.48
CA LEU A 105 1.82 4.46 -13.43
C LEU A 105 3.03 4.04 -12.59
N PHE A 106 4.16 3.73 -13.23
CA PHE A 106 5.42 3.42 -12.56
C PHE A 106 5.89 4.59 -11.67
N THR A 107 5.90 5.81 -12.20
CA THR A 107 6.32 7.02 -11.48
C THR A 107 5.47 7.26 -10.24
N ILE A 108 4.15 7.18 -10.38
CA ILE A 108 3.22 7.41 -9.26
C ILE A 108 3.32 6.30 -8.20
N ILE A 109 3.43 5.05 -8.61
CA ILE A 109 3.57 3.91 -7.68
C ILE A 109 4.87 4.04 -6.88
N THR A 110 5.99 4.38 -7.52
CA THR A 110 7.27 4.52 -6.83
C THR A 110 7.25 5.65 -5.81
N VAL A 111 6.65 6.79 -6.14
CA VAL A 111 6.48 7.93 -5.22
C VAL A 111 5.56 7.56 -4.05
N HIS A 112 4.45 6.87 -4.31
CA HIS A 112 3.54 6.42 -3.24
C HIS A 112 4.24 5.42 -2.30
N CYS A 113 4.95 4.43 -2.86
CA CYS A 113 5.73 3.49 -2.07
C CYS A 113 6.81 4.21 -1.25
N ALA A 114 7.50 5.19 -1.83
CA ALA A 114 8.48 6.01 -1.10
C ALA A 114 7.83 6.75 0.08
N GLY A 115 6.65 7.34 -0.12
CA GLY A 115 5.89 7.98 0.95
C GLY A 115 5.51 7.00 2.08
N ASN A 116 5.10 5.77 1.75
CA ASN A 116 4.83 4.74 2.75
C ASN A 116 6.08 4.38 3.56
N VAL A 117 7.24 4.24 2.91
CA VAL A 117 8.53 3.94 3.57
C VAL A 117 8.98 5.10 4.46
N VAL A 118 8.84 6.34 3.99
CA VAL A 118 9.11 7.55 4.79
C VAL A 118 8.20 7.60 6.02
N ASN A 119 6.91 7.27 5.85
CA ASN A 119 5.97 7.21 6.96
C ASN A 119 6.39 6.15 8.01
N THR A 120 6.78 4.94 7.58
CA THR A 120 7.30 3.88 8.45
C THR A 120 8.50 4.36 9.27
N TYR A 121 9.45 5.07 8.63
CA TYR A 121 10.65 5.58 9.29
C TYR A 121 10.33 6.63 10.36
N PHE A 122 9.55 7.66 9.99
CA PHE A 122 9.25 8.77 10.90
C PHE A 122 8.29 8.38 12.01
N ASP A 123 7.29 7.53 11.76
CA ASP A 123 6.38 7.02 12.78
C ASP A 123 7.14 6.18 13.83
N TYR A 124 8.14 5.40 13.41
CA TYR A 124 8.99 4.64 14.32
C TYR A 124 9.88 5.55 15.18
N ILE A 125 10.58 6.54 14.56
CA ILE A 125 11.47 7.46 15.32
C ILE A 125 10.68 8.30 16.33
N LYS A 126 9.45 8.70 15.96
CA LYS A 126 8.58 9.49 16.84
C LYS A 126 7.88 8.63 17.92
N GLY A 127 8.12 7.31 17.92
CA GLY A 127 7.52 6.40 18.90
C GLY A 127 6.01 6.17 18.69
N ILE A 128 5.49 6.46 17.51
CA ILE A 128 4.09 6.26 17.14
C ILE A 128 3.83 4.77 16.92
N ASP A 129 4.73 4.13 16.16
CA ASP A 129 4.64 2.71 15.90
C ASP A 129 5.00 1.89 17.14
N ASN A 130 4.12 0.96 17.46
CA ASN A 130 4.22 0.06 18.58
C ASN A 130 3.65 -1.32 18.23
N ARG A 131 3.63 -2.26 19.19
CA ARG A 131 3.13 -3.63 18.97
C ARG A 131 1.65 -3.72 18.53
N LYS A 132 0.87 -2.65 18.69
CA LYS A 132 -0.55 -2.57 18.27
C LYS A 132 -0.73 -1.89 16.92
N SER A 133 0.32 -1.24 16.38
CA SER A 133 0.28 -0.56 15.09
C SER A 133 0.10 -1.56 13.93
N ASP A 134 -0.49 -1.08 12.82
CA ASP A 134 -0.63 -1.87 11.59
C ASP A 134 0.72 -2.06 10.90
N ASP A 135 1.58 -1.04 10.92
CA ASP A 135 2.96 -1.14 10.47
C ASP A 135 3.88 -1.55 11.62
N ARG A 136 4.41 -2.74 11.50
CA ARG A 136 5.33 -3.33 12.47
C ARG A 136 6.70 -3.62 11.85
N THR A 137 6.98 -3.02 10.69
CA THR A 137 8.20 -3.28 9.93
C THR A 137 9.46 -3.07 10.75
N LEU A 138 9.58 -1.93 11.44
CA LEU A 138 10.71 -1.61 12.32
C LEU A 138 10.52 -2.14 13.74
N VAL A 139 9.28 -2.18 14.25
CA VAL A 139 8.94 -2.66 15.59
C VAL A 139 9.26 -4.16 15.76
N ASP A 140 8.97 -4.96 14.73
CA ASP A 140 9.25 -6.41 14.73
C ASP A 140 10.62 -6.75 14.11
N HIS A 141 11.46 -5.74 13.84
CA HIS A 141 12.77 -5.90 13.21
C HIS A 141 12.74 -6.69 11.89
N LEU A 142 11.65 -6.57 11.11
CA LEU A 142 11.54 -7.20 9.78
C LEU A 142 12.53 -6.58 8.79
N LEU A 143 12.78 -5.27 8.93
CA LEU A 143 13.83 -4.51 8.25
C LEU A 143 14.58 -3.67 9.29
N THR A 144 15.84 -3.36 9.01
CA THR A 144 16.61 -2.37 9.79
C THR A 144 16.27 -0.94 9.35
N MET A 145 16.62 0.05 10.16
CA MET A 145 16.44 1.47 9.79
C MET A 145 17.19 1.81 8.50
N ASP A 146 18.42 1.34 8.35
CA ASP A 146 19.24 1.58 7.16
C ASP A 146 18.63 0.95 5.90
N GLU A 147 18.01 -0.22 6.01
CA GLU A 147 17.29 -0.86 4.91
C GLU A 147 16.04 -0.08 4.51
N VAL A 148 15.31 0.48 5.47
CA VAL A 148 14.14 1.32 5.22
C VAL A 148 14.55 2.64 4.55
N VAL A 149 15.61 3.29 5.03
CA VAL A 149 16.16 4.53 4.42
C VAL A 149 16.66 4.26 3.00
N SER A 150 17.42 3.16 2.81
CA SER A 150 17.93 2.77 1.49
C SER A 150 16.79 2.46 0.51
N LEU A 151 15.76 1.75 0.96
CA LEU A 151 14.56 1.47 0.16
C LEU A 151 13.86 2.77 -0.27
N GLY A 152 13.69 3.71 0.66
CA GLY A 152 13.10 5.02 0.37
C GLY A 152 13.91 5.79 -0.66
N ALA A 153 15.24 5.84 -0.52
CA ALA A 153 16.14 6.49 -1.46
C ALA A 153 16.08 5.87 -2.87
N ILE A 154 16.07 4.54 -2.95
CA ILE A 154 15.91 3.81 -4.22
C ILE A 154 14.57 4.16 -4.88
N LEU A 155 13.47 4.16 -4.14
CA LEU A 155 12.14 4.45 -4.66
C LEU A 155 12.03 5.89 -5.17
N TYR A 156 12.57 6.88 -4.44
CA TYR A 156 12.60 8.27 -4.91
C TYR A 156 13.46 8.42 -6.17
N THR A 157 14.61 7.75 -6.23
CA THR A 157 15.48 7.75 -7.41
C THR A 157 14.75 7.14 -8.62
N LEU A 158 14.09 6.02 -8.44
CA LEU A 158 13.29 5.38 -9.50
C LEU A 158 12.12 6.28 -9.95
N GLY A 159 11.46 6.96 -9.00
CA GLY A 159 10.44 7.96 -9.31
C GLY A 159 10.96 9.12 -10.14
N CYS A 160 12.15 9.65 -9.81
CA CYS A 160 12.81 10.69 -10.60
C CYS A 160 13.19 10.21 -11.99
N ILE A 161 13.73 9.00 -12.13
CA ILE A 161 14.01 8.40 -13.44
C ILE A 161 12.72 8.26 -14.25
N GLY A 162 11.65 7.73 -13.64
CA GLY A 162 10.34 7.62 -14.28
C GLY A 162 9.80 8.98 -14.73
N PHE A 163 9.94 10.02 -13.90
CA PHE A 163 9.56 11.39 -14.26
C PHE A 163 10.36 11.94 -15.43
N ILE A 164 11.69 11.77 -15.46
CA ILE A 164 12.53 12.22 -16.56
C ILE A 164 12.09 11.57 -17.87
N LEU A 165 11.92 10.24 -17.87
CA LEU A 165 11.46 9.51 -19.04
C LEU A 165 10.05 9.96 -19.47
N LEU A 166 9.17 10.20 -18.51
CA LEU A 166 7.83 10.71 -18.77
C LEU A 166 7.88 12.11 -19.41
N ALA A 167 8.71 13.02 -18.86
CA ALA A 167 8.88 14.39 -19.39
C ALA A 167 9.48 14.41 -20.80
N MET A 168 10.29 13.42 -21.16
CA MET A 168 10.86 13.28 -22.51
C MET A 168 9.84 12.80 -23.56
N LEU A 169 8.85 12.01 -23.15
CA LEU A 169 7.92 11.37 -24.07
C LEU A 169 6.52 12.00 -24.06
N SER A 170 6.15 12.68 -22.99
CA SER A 170 4.83 13.30 -22.83
C SER A 170 4.70 14.54 -23.73
N PRO A 171 3.53 14.76 -24.34
CA PRO A 171 3.22 15.98 -25.05
C PRO A 171 3.01 17.19 -24.13
N ALA A 172 2.94 16.96 -22.81
CA ALA A 172 2.75 18.03 -21.84
C ALA A 172 4.02 18.88 -21.66
N ARG A 173 3.82 20.17 -21.39
CA ARG A 173 4.94 21.06 -21.06
C ARG A 173 5.65 20.58 -19.81
N MET A 174 6.98 20.48 -19.88
CA MET A 174 7.81 19.99 -18.79
C MET A 174 7.57 20.75 -17.48
N GLU A 175 7.33 22.07 -17.57
CA GLU A 175 7.10 22.91 -16.38
C GLU A 175 5.82 22.49 -15.65
N HIS A 176 4.76 22.14 -16.37
CA HIS A 176 3.51 21.67 -15.78
C HIS A 176 3.66 20.29 -15.14
N LEU A 177 4.34 19.38 -15.84
CA LEU A 177 4.64 18.04 -15.29
C LEU A 177 5.52 18.16 -14.05
N ALA A 178 6.57 18.98 -14.09
CA ALA A 178 7.49 19.19 -12.98
C ALA A 178 6.77 19.80 -11.76
N LEU A 179 5.92 20.81 -11.98
CA LEU A 179 5.16 21.44 -10.90
C LEU A 179 4.31 20.41 -10.15
N VAL A 180 3.57 19.57 -10.89
CA VAL A 180 2.69 18.56 -10.29
C VAL A 180 3.49 17.43 -9.67
N TYR A 181 4.53 16.94 -10.34
CA TYR A 181 5.38 15.86 -9.84
C TYR A 181 6.11 16.26 -8.55
N PHE A 182 6.85 17.39 -8.57
CA PHE A 182 7.59 17.84 -7.39
C PHE A 182 6.69 18.36 -6.28
N GLY A 183 5.52 18.91 -6.60
CA GLY A 183 4.49 19.22 -5.63
C GLY A 183 3.98 17.97 -4.91
N GLY A 184 3.69 16.91 -5.65
CA GLY A 184 3.30 15.61 -5.12
C GLY A 184 4.41 14.93 -4.30
N LEU A 185 5.65 14.94 -4.83
CA LEU A 185 6.83 14.39 -4.16
C LEU A 185 7.09 15.09 -2.82
N SER A 186 7.09 16.43 -2.83
CA SER A 186 7.27 17.25 -1.63
C SER A 186 6.15 16.98 -0.61
N SER A 187 4.91 16.88 -1.06
CA SER A 187 3.77 16.56 -0.20
C SER A 187 3.90 15.17 0.42
N SER A 188 4.38 14.18 -0.33
CA SER A 188 4.66 12.83 0.17
C SER A 188 5.71 12.83 1.28
N PHE A 189 6.77 13.63 1.15
CA PHE A 189 7.79 13.78 2.18
C PHE A 189 7.29 14.60 3.37
N LEU A 190 6.67 15.77 3.12
CA LEU A 190 6.18 16.68 4.17
C LEU A 190 4.99 16.11 4.95
N TYR A 191 4.34 15.08 4.44
CA TYR A 191 3.22 14.42 5.11
C TYR A 191 3.62 13.87 6.50
N THR A 192 4.78 13.22 6.61
CA THR A 192 5.31 12.67 7.86
C THR A 192 6.68 13.20 8.24
N GLY A 193 7.51 13.53 7.25
CA GLY A 193 8.82 14.17 7.42
C GLY A 193 8.73 15.71 7.54
N GLY A 194 9.79 16.36 7.89
CA GLY A 194 9.85 17.83 8.00
C GLY A 194 8.75 18.38 8.92
N ILE A 195 7.78 19.11 8.33
CA ILE A 195 6.66 19.72 9.06
C ILE A 195 5.73 18.67 9.67
N GLY A 196 5.60 17.50 9.02
CA GLY A 196 4.74 16.42 9.48
C GLY A 196 3.26 16.79 9.44
N LEU A 197 2.75 17.14 8.26
CA LEU A 197 1.38 17.62 8.06
C LEU A 197 0.31 16.64 8.56
N LYS A 198 0.62 15.34 8.55
CA LYS A 198 -0.19 14.29 9.16
C LYS A 198 -0.46 14.54 10.65
N TYR A 199 0.50 15.10 11.37
CA TYR A 199 0.45 15.25 12.84
C TYR A 199 -0.26 16.51 13.32
N ILE A 200 -0.71 17.37 12.40
CA ILE A 200 -1.39 18.64 12.66
C ILE A 200 -2.76 18.74 11.97
N ALA A 201 -3.41 17.58 11.77
CA ALA A 201 -4.72 17.42 11.12
C ALA A 201 -4.84 17.95 9.68
N LEU A 202 -3.72 18.18 8.98
CA LEU A 202 -3.71 18.55 7.56
C LEU A 202 -3.54 17.34 6.65
N GLY A 203 -3.31 16.16 7.22
CA GLY A 203 -3.13 14.92 6.46
C GLY A 203 -4.33 14.56 5.60
N ASP A 204 -5.53 14.67 6.17
CA ASP A 204 -6.80 14.37 5.50
C ASP A 204 -6.98 15.24 4.24
N LEU A 205 -6.72 16.55 4.34
CA LEU A 205 -6.82 17.47 3.19
C LEU A 205 -5.80 17.15 2.08
N ILE A 206 -4.57 16.82 2.46
CA ILE A 206 -3.51 16.51 1.49
C ILE A 206 -3.84 15.23 0.73
N ILE A 207 -4.27 14.19 1.42
CA ILE A 207 -4.63 12.91 0.80
C ILE A 207 -5.81 13.09 -0.15
N LEU A 208 -6.85 13.85 0.27
CA LEU A 208 -8.01 14.15 -0.57
C LEU A 208 -7.61 14.83 -1.89
N ILE A 209 -6.66 15.76 -1.85
CA ILE A 209 -6.22 16.54 -3.01
C ILE A 209 -5.25 15.71 -3.89
N ILE A 210 -4.24 15.09 -3.29
CA ILE A 210 -3.17 14.40 -4.03
C ILE A 210 -3.69 13.12 -4.70
N PHE A 211 -4.38 12.27 -3.95
CA PHE A 211 -4.91 11.00 -4.48
C PHE A 211 -6.26 11.12 -5.18
N GLY A 212 -6.83 12.31 -5.21
CA GLY A 212 -8.01 12.63 -6.00
C GLY A 212 -7.62 13.43 -7.26
N PRO A 213 -7.93 14.74 -7.27
CA PRO A 213 -7.78 15.58 -8.45
C PRO A 213 -6.39 15.58 -9.07
N ILE A 214 -5.34 15.69 -8.25
CA ILE A 214 -3.96 15.82 -8.74
C ILE A 214 -3.53 14.58 -9.51
N SER A 215 -3.78 13.36 -8.98
CA SER A 215 -3.42 12.12 -9.66
C SER A 215 -4.16 11.92 -10.98
N VAL A 216 -5.46 12.25 -11.03
CA VAL A 216 -6.27 12.14 -12.25
C VAL A 216 -5.81 13.15 -13.31
N ILE A 217 -5.61 14.41 -12.91
CA ILE A 217 -5.16 15.49 -13.80
C ILE A 217 -3.75 15.19 -14.31
N PHE A 218 -2.82 14.77 -13.46
CA PHE A 218 -1.47 14.44 -13.87
C PHE A 218 -1.45 13.33 -14.92
N SER A 219 -2.22 12.26 -14.71
CA SER A 219 -2.31 11.15 -15.65
C SER A 219 -2.91 11.57 -16.99
N TYR A 220 -3.98 12.36 -16.97
CA TYR A 220 -4.61 12.90 -18.18
C TYR A 220 -3.67 13.85 -18.92
N MET A 221 -3.09 14.82 -18.20
CA MET A 221 -2.18 15.81 -18.76
C MET A 221 -0.94 15.16 -19.39
N SER A 222 -0.39 14.12 -18.77
CA SER A 222 0.74 13.37 -19.30
C SER A 222 0.45 12.77 -20.68
N GLN A 223 -0.80 12.40 -20.95
CA GLN A 223 -1.24 11.82 -22.23
C GLN A 223 -1.60 12.88 -23.27
N THR A 224 -2.26 13.97 -22.86
CA THR A 224 -2.91 14.90 -23.77
C THR A 224 -2.15 16.23 -23.96
N GLY A 225 -1.17 16.49 -23.09
CA GLY A 225 -0.46 17.76 -23.06
C GLY A 225 -1.25 18.93 -22.43
N THR A 226 -2.51 18.70 -22.08
CA THR A 226 -3.44 19.76 -21.64
C THR A 226 -4.04 19.45 -20.26
N VAL A 227 -4.44 20.51 -19.55
CA VAL A 227 -5.21 20.38 -18.29
C VAL A 227 -6.68 20.57 -18.59
N ASN A 228 -7.51 19.63 -18.12
CA ASN A 228 -8.96 19.76 -18.18
C ASN A 228 -9.54 19.79 -16.74
N TRP A 229 -10.06 20.94 -16.35
CA TRP A 229 -10.60 21.15 -14.99
C TRP A 229 -11.86 20.32 -14.68
N ALA A 230 -12.57 19.84 -15.71
CA ALA A 230 -13.70 18.92 -15.51
C ALA A 230 -13.28 17.60 -14.84
N LEU A 231 -11.99 17.24 -14.91
CA LEU A 231 -11.44 16.05 -14.24
C LEU A 231 -11.56 16.10 -12.72
N ILE A 232 -11.67 17.29 -12.12
CA ILE A 232 -11.94 17.42 -10.69
C ILE A 232 -13.23 16.70 -10.32
N TYR A 233 -14.31 16.86 -11.12
CA TYR A 233 -15.58 16.18 -10.87
C TYR A 233 -15.47 14.66 -10.98
N TYR A 234 -14.65 14.16 -11.91
CA TYR A 234 -14.37 12.74 -12.05
C TYR A 234 -13.52 12.19 -10.90
N ALA A 235 -12.67 13.00 -10.31
CA ALA A 235 -11.81 12.60 -9.21
C ALA A 235 -12.57 12.50 -7.87
N ILE A 236 -13.64 13.28 -7.65
CA ILE A 236 -14.36 13.37 -6.37
C ILE A 236 -14.73 11.99 -5.79
N PRO A 237 -15.36 11.05 -6.52
CA PRO A 237 -15.75 9.76 -5.93
C PRO A 237 -14.55 8.97 -5.40
N LEU A 238 -13.43 9.00 -6.11
CA LEU A 238 -12.20 8.30 -5.70
C LEU A 238 -11.49 9.03 -4.56
N ALA A 239 -11.47 10.35 -4.59
CA ALA A 239 -10.92 11.17 -3.52
C ALA A 239 -11.62 10.88 -2.18
N LEU A 240 -12.95 10.85 -2.17
CA LEU A 240 -13.76 10.54 -0.99
C LEU A 240 -13.50 9.11 -0.48
N ASN A 241 -13.43 8.12 -1.36
CA ASN A 241 -13.12 6.75 -0.97
C ASN A 241 -11.68 6.62 -0.43
N THR A 242 -10.72 7.34 -1.02
CA THR A 242 -9.32 7.34 -0.53
C THR A 242 -9.24 8.02 0.84
N GLU A 243 -9.97 9.12 1.03
CA GLU A 243 -10.08 9.76 2.32
C GLU A 243 -10.74 8.85 3.36
N ALA A 244 -11.75 8.06 2.99
CA ALA A 244 -12.32 7.06 3.88
C ALA A 244 -11.29 6.02 4.35
N ILE A 245 -10.32 5.66 3.51
CA ILE A 245 -9.20 4.78 3.91
C ILE A 245 -8.38 5.44 5.01
N LEU A 246 -7.95 6.70 4.79
CA LEU A 246 -7.14 7.44 5.77
C LEU A 246 -7.92 7.70 7.05
N HIS A 247 -9.15 8.20 6.94
CA HIS A 247 -10.00 8.52 8.10
C HIS A 247 -10.25 7.29 8.97
N SER A 248 -10.47 6.11 8.35
CA SER A 248 -10.61 4.87 9.10
C SER A 248 -9.30 4.46 9.81
N ASN A 249 -8.15 4.72 9.19
CA ASN A 249 -6.85 4.50 9.81
C ASN A 249 -6.62 5.43 11.01
N ASN A 250 -6.86 6.73 10.83
CA ASN A 250 -6.73 7.74 11.88
C ASN A 250 -7.72 7.49 13.04
N THR A 251 -8.93 7.01 12.75
CA THR A 251 -9.92 6.66 13.78
C THR A 251 -9.49 5.43 14.58
N ARG A 252 -8.94 4.41 13.91
CA ARG A 252 -8.40 3.21 14.57
C ARG A 252 -7.27 3.56 15.53
N ASP A 253 -6.39 4.44 15.08
CA ASP A 253 -5.15 4.75 15.80
C ASP A 253 -5.30 5.93 16.76
N SER A 254 -6.48 6.55 16.87
CA SER A 254 -6.74 7.80 17.60
C SER A 254 -6.26 7.80 19.06
N GLU A 255 -6.42 6.69 19.80
CA GLU A 255 -5.94 6.60 21.17
C GLU A 255 -4.40 6.56 21.29
N SER A 256 -3.74 5.85 20.37
CA SER A 256 -2.28 5.78 20.33
C SER A 256 -1.67 7.10 19.89
N ASP A 257 -2.26 7.73 18.87
CA ASP A 257 -1.83 9.01 18.33
C ASP A 257 -1.94 10.13 19.40
N GLN A 258 -3.04 10.16 20.13
CA GLN A 258 -3.25 11.14 21.19
C GLN A 258 -2.21 11.01 22.33
N ARG A 259 -1.78 9.78 22.66
CA ARG A 259 -0.78 9.54 23.73
C ARG A 259 0.60 10.11 23.38
N VAL A 260 0.94 10.19 22.10
CA VAL A 260 2.21 10.76 21.60
C VAL A 260 2.08 12.19 21.10
N GLY A 261 0.93 12.85 21.37
CA GLY A 261 0.69 14.26 21.07
C GLY A 261 0.38 14.56 19.63
N ILE A 262 -0.03 13.57 18.84
CA ILE A 262 -0.49 13.76 17.46
C ILE A 262 -1.91 14.27 17.47
N VAL A 263 -2.21 15.16 16.52
CA VAL A 263 -3.55 15.70 16.28
C VAL A 263 -3.98 15.31 14.86
N THR A 264 -4.95 14.40 14.75
CA THR A 264 -5.60 14.04 13.48
C THR A 264 -7.02 14.60 13.45
N LEU A 265 -7.63 14.67 12.26
CA LEU A 265 -9.03 15.08 12.13
C LEU A 265 -9.94 14.16 12.98
N ALA A 266 -9.68 12.86 12.99
CA ALA A 266 -10.43 11.90 13.80
C ALA A 266 -10.39 12.21 15.31
N ILE A 267 -9.24 12.67 15.81
CA ILE A 267 -9.07 13.10 17.20
C ILE A 267 -9.86 14.40 17.47
N LEU A 268 -9.76 15.39 16.57
CA LEU A 268 -10.42 16.67 16.71
C LEU A 268 -11.95 16.58 16.77
N ILE A 269 -12.53 15.76 15.89
CA ILE A 269 -14.00 15.63 15.81
C ILE A 269 -14.56 14.58 16.76
N GLY A 270 -13.70 13.69 17.29
CA GLY A 270 -14.09 12.63 18.20
C GLY A 270 -14.83 11.47 17.53
N ARG A 271 -15.08 10.41 18.29
CA ARG A 271 -15.57 9.12 17.78
C ARG A 271 -16.91 9.21 17.04
N THR A 272 -17.88 9.93 17.60
CA THR A 272 -19.23 10.02 17.02
C THR A 272 -19.24 10.71 15.66
N LEU A 273 -18.56 11.86 15.55
CA LEU A 273 -18.48 12.57 14.27
C LEU A 273 -17.59 11.83 13.27
N SER A 274 -16.58 11.09 13.72
CA SER A 274 -15.79 10.20 12.84
C SER A 274 -16.65 9.12 12.21
N HIS A 275 -17.63 8.54 12.92
CA HIS A 275 -18.58 7.60 12.32
C HIS A 275 -19.43 8.25 11.23
N VAL A 276 -19.92 9.47 11.48
CA VAL A 276 -20.70 10.22 10.50
C VAL A 276 -19.87 10.58 9.29
N LEU A 277 -18.66 11.11 9.51
CA LEU A 277 -17.77 11.49 8.42
C LEU A 277 -17.39 10.26 7.56
N TYR A 278 -17.04 9.15 8.20
CA TYR A 278 -16.73 7.93 7.46
C TYR A 278 -17.90 7.45 6.59
N ALA A 279 -19.12 7.48 7.13
CA ALA A 279 -20.32 7.12 6.37
C ALA A 279 -20.53 8.09 5.18
N LEU A 280 -20.34 9.38 5.36
CA LEU A 280 -20.45 10.38 4.28
C LEU A 280 -19.39 10.12 3.20
N LEU A 281 -18.12 9.95 3.58
CA LEU A 281 -17.03 9.67 2.66
C LEU A 281 -17.29 8.40 1.84
N LEU A 282 -17.87 7.39 2.47
CA LEU A 282 -18.12 6.10 1.84
C LEU A 282 -19.37 6.12 0.94
N PHE A 283 -20.48 6.77 1.34
CA PHE A 283 -21.76 6.68 0.66
C PHE A 283 -22.04 7.81 -0.33
N ILE A 284 -21.45 9.00 -0.17
CA ILE A 284 -21.62 10.10 -1.16
C ILE A 284 -21.23 9.67 -2.57
N PRO A 285 -20.12 8.94 -2.81
CA PRO A 285 -19.81 8.39 -4.13
C PRO A 285 -20.96 7.58 -4.76
N TYR A 286 -21.63 6.74 -3.98
CA TYR A 286 -22.74 5.94 -4.49
C TYR A 286 -23.95 6.81 -4.86
N ILE A 287 -24.27 7.83 -4.06
CA ILE A 287 -25.33 8.79 -4.38
C ILE A 287 -25.00 9.51 -5.70
N MET A 288 -23.74 9.92 -5.88
CA MET A 288 -23.29 10.53 -7.13
C MET A 288 -23.53 9.59 -8.33
N PHE A 289 -23.20 8.31 -8.20
CA PHE A 289 -23.38 7.33 -9.26
C PHE A 289 -24.84 7.02 -9.56
N VAL A 290 -25.72 7.05 -8.55
CA VAL A 290 -27.17 6.99 -8.78
C VAL A 290 -27.62 8.19 -9.63
N VAL A 291 -27.22 9.40 -9.29
CA VAL A 291 -27.56 10.61 -10.05
C VAL A 291 -27.00 10.56 -11.47
N LEU A 292 -25.73 10.14 -11.63
CA LEU A 292 -25.09 10.01 -12.94
C LEU A 292 -25.78 8.96 -13.82
N SER A 293 -26.25 7.86 -13.22
CA SER A 293 -26.96 6.80 -13.96
C SER A 293 -28.28 7.28 -14.53
N PHE A 294 -29.04 8.10 -13.80
CA PHE A 294 -30.29 8.68 -14.27
C PHE A 294 -30.10 9.84 -15.26
N LYS A 295 -29.05 10.67 -15.05
CA LYS A 295 -28.83 11.87 -15.86
C LYS A 295 -28.13 11.59 -17.18
N PHE A 296 -27.20 10.63 -17.21
CA PHE A 296 -26.29 10.48 -18.34
C PHE A 296 -26.30 9.10 -18.97
N SER A 297 -26.12 8.03 -18.20
CA SER A 297 -26.05 6.68 -18.77
C SER A 297 -26.14 5.58 -17.70
N LEU A 298 -26.89 4.51 -18.00
CA LEU A 298 -26.99 3.33 -17.13
C LEU A 298 -25.64 2.64 -16.85
N TRP A 299 -24.62 2.87 -17.64
CA TRP A 299 -23.28 2.35 -17.34
C TRP A 299 -22.74 2.82 -15.99
N PHE A 300 -23.17 3.97 -15.50
CA PHE A 300 -22.81 4.46 -14.16
C PHE A 300 -23.47 3.68 -13.00
N VAL A 301 -24.28 2.67 -13.27
CA VAL A 301 -24.76 1.71 -12.25
C VAL A 301 -23.67 0.74 -11.82
N LEU A 302 -22.64 0.49 -12.63
CA LEU A 302 -21.62 -0.53 -12.33
C LEU A 302 -20.95 -0.36 -10.96
N PRO A 303 -20.50 0.82 -10.52
CA PRO A 303 -19.91 0.99 -9.18
C PRO A 303 -20.87 0.62 -8.04
N LEU A 304 -22.20 0.73 -8.25
CA LEU A 304 -23.20 0.39 -7.25
C LEU A 304 -23.20 -1.11 -6.87
N ILE A 305 -22.60 -1.97 -7.71
CA ILE A 305 -22.43 -3.41 -7.42
C ILE A 305 -21.63 -3.61 -6.12
N THR A 306 -20.75 -2.66 -5.77
CA THR A 306 -19.94 -2.73 -4.54
C THR A 306 -20.66 -2.24 -3.29
N LEU A 307 -21.88 -1.69 -3.41
CA LEU A 307 -22.64 -1.11 -2.31
C LEU A 307 -22.90 -2.06 -1.13
N PRO A 308 -23.22 -3.36 -1.33
CA PRO A 308 -23.37 -4.28 -0.20
C PRO A 308 -22.09 -4.44 0.64
N GLN A 309 -20.91 -4.37 -0.03
CA GLN A 309 -19.63 -4.41 0.66
C GLN A 309 -19.39 -3.11 1.45
N ALA A 310 -19.80 -1.96 0.93
CA ALA A 310 -19.71 -0.67 1.64
C ALA A 310 -20.52 -0.71 2.94
N PHE A 311 -21.77 -1.18 2.94
CA PHE A 311 -22.57 -1.35 4.15
C PHE A 311 -21.93 -2.28 5.16
N LYS A 312 -21.33 -3.38 4.70
CA LYS A 312 -20.62 -4.31 5.59
C LYS A 312 -19.44 -3.64 6.29
N ILE A 313 -18.63 -2.89 5.54
CA ILE A 313 -17.43 -2.20 6.06
C ILE A 313 -17.84 -1.07 7.02
N GLU A 314 -18.88 -0.31 6.68
CA GLU A 314 -19.42 0.74 7.56
C GLU A 314 -19.91 0.18 8.90
N LYS A 315 -20.62 -0.96 8.89
CA LYS A 315 -20.99 -1.67 10.10
C LYS A 315 -19.77 -2.12 10.93
N GLN A 316 -18.71 -2.58 10.25
CA GLN A 316 -17.46 -2.97 10.92
C GLN A 316 -16.73 -1.76 11.52
N PHE A 317 -16.80 -0.59 10.87
CA PHE A 317 -16.19 0.64 11.37
C PHE A 317 -16.78 1.11 12.70
N ARG A 318 -18.08 0.89 12.93
CA ARG A 318 -18.75 1.21 14.21
C ARG A 318 -18.37 0.30 15.36
N ASN A 319 -17.78 -0.88 15.07
CA ASN A 319 -17.43 -1.88 16.08
C ASN A 319 -15.92 -1.89 16.31
N GLU A 320 -15.50 -1.59 17.54
CA GLU A 320 -14.09 -1.53 17.95
C GLU A 320 -13.33 -2.83 17.70
N ASN A 321 -13.98 -3.97 17.90
CA ASN A 321 -13.35 -5.28 17.70
C ASN A 321 -13.01 -5.56 16.23
N THR A 322 -13.67 -4.88 15.29
CA THR A 322 -13.46 -5.07 13.85
C THR A 322 -12.78 -3.89 13.17
N LEU A 323 -12.53 -2.79 13.89
CA LEU A 323 -11.96 -1.55 13.35
C LEU A 323 -10.56 -1.77 12.74
N GLN A 324 -9.79 -2.72 13.29
CA GLN A 324 -8.43 -3.05 12.82
C GLN A 324 -8.34 -3.44 11.34
N VAL A 325 -9.36 -4.08 10.80
CA VAL A 325 -9.36 -4.56 9.41
C VAL A 325 -9.98 -3.56 8.43
N VAL A 326 -10.68 -2.54 8.94
CA VAL A 326 -11.46 -1.59 8.12
C VAL A 326 -10.61 -0.84 7.11
N PRO A 327 -9.44 -0.26 7.44
CA PRO A 327 -8.66 0.48 6.44
C PRO A 327 -8.30 -0.37 5.22
N ARG A 328 -7.87 -1.62 5.44
CA ARG A 328 -7.54 -2.55 4.35
C ARG A 328 -8.76 -2.98 3.55
N GLN A 329 -9.91 -3.15 4.20
CA GLN A 329 -11.16 -3.48 3.52
C GLN A 329 -11.69 -2.30 2.71
N THR A 330 -11.57 -1.07 3.21
CA THR A 330 -11.90 0.16 2.48
C THR A 330 -11.01 0.34 1.26
N ALA A 331 -9.70 0.07 1.38
CA ALA A 331 -8.78 0.09 0.25
C ALA A 331 -9.14 -0.95 -0.83
N LYS A 332 -9.55 -2.15 -0.42
CA LYS A 332 -10.05 -3.18 -1.32
C LYS A 332 -11.36 -2.75 -2.00
N LEU A 333 -12.26 -2.12 -1.26
CA LEU A 333 -13.49 -1.56 -1.81
C LEU A 333 -13.17 -0.46 -2.84
N ASN A 334 -12.26 0.47 -2.52
CA ASN A 334 -11.81 1.51 -3.44
C ASN A 334 -11.25 0.94 -4.75
N LEU A 335 -10.50 -0.17 -4.68
CA LEU A 335 -10.00 -0.87 -5.86
C LEU A 335 -11.15 -1.35 -6.76
N PHE A 336 -12.10 -2.12 -6.23
CA PHE A 336 -13.19 -2.68 -7.03
C PHE A 336 -14.17 -1.61 -7.50
N PHE A 337 -14.55 -0.68 -6.64
CA PHE A 337 -15.38 0.47 -6.98
C PHE A 337 -14.73 1.28 -8.12
N GLY A 338 -13.43 1.58 -8.00
CA GLY A 338 -12.70 2.35 -8.98
C GLY A 338 -12.55 1.63 -10.32
N LEU A 339 -12.29 0.32 -10.33
CA LEU A 339 -12.25 -0.46 -11.57
C LEU A 339 -13.59 -0.44 -12.29
N LEU A 340 -14.70 -0.64 -11.58
CA LEU A 340 -16.05 -0.57 -12.15
C LEU A 340 -16.38 0.85 -12.66
N TYR A 341 -15.92 1.88 -11.95
CA TYR A 341 -16.04 3.25 -12.39
C TYR A 341 -15.27 3.52 -13.69
N ILE A 342 -14.02 3.05 -13.80
CA ILE A 342 -13.22 3.16 -15.02
C ILE A 342 -13.93 2.46 -16.19
N VAL A 343 -14.44 1.25 -15.97
CA VAL A 343 -15.25 0.53 -16.99
C VAL A 343 -16.47 1.36 -17.38
N SER A 344 -17.18 1.98 -16.42
CA SER A 344 -18.29 2.89 -16.72
C SER A 344 -17.85 4.00 -17.67
N CYS A 345 -16.74 4.70 -17.36
CA CYS A 345 -16.21 5.77 -18.20
C CYS A 345 -15.82 5.30 -19.62
N CYS A 346 -15.34 4.06 -19.74
CA CYS A 346 -15.01 3.47 -21.04
C CYS A 346 -16.25 3.11 -21.88
N CYS A 347 -17.35 2.71 -21.21
CA CYS A 347 -18.55 2.20 -21.89
C CYS A 347 -19.61 3.28 -22.18
N VAL A 348 -19.61 4.42 -21.47
CA VAL A 348 -20.59 5.49 -21.74
C VAL A 348 -20.43 6.05 -23.16
N PRO A 349 -21.51 6.37 -23.88
CA PRO A 349 -21.42 6.96 -25.24
C PRO A 349 -20.63 8.27 -25.26
N HIS A 350 -20.90 9.15 -24.29
CA HIS A 350 -20.23 10.44 -24.12
C HIS A 350 -19.86 10.65 -22.66
N LEU A 351 -18.63 11.13 -22.41
CA LEU A 351 -18.19 11.51 -21.07
C LEU A 351 -18.87 12.82 -20.67
N PRO A 352 -19.62 12.85 -19.55
CA PRO A 352 -20.24 14.08 -19.05
C PRO A 352 -19.20 15.18 -18.80
N LEU A 353 -19.53 16.44 -19.04
CA LEU A 353 -18.69 17.61 -18.78
C LEU A 353 -17.37 17.69 -19.58
N ILE A 354 -17.05 16.68 -20.39
CA ILE A 354 -15.89 16.70 -21.27
C ILE A 354 -16.41 16.96 -22.67
N SER A 355 -16.28 18.20 -23.14
CA SER A 355 -16.55 18.55 -24.53
C SER A 355 -15.52 17.85 -25.42
N ARG A 356 -15.98 17.30 -26.55
CA ARG A 356 -15.06 16.96 -27.64
C ARG A 356 -14.43 18.25 -28.13
N ILE A 357 -13.14 18.41 -27.87
CA ILE A 357 -12.35 19.52 -28.39
C ILE A 357 -12.04 19.24 -29.86
#